data_cc996569249321c40f7b8c7a3025cbb8
#
_entry.id   cc996569249321c40f7b8c7a3025cbb8
#
_cell.length_a   1.000
_cell.length_b   1.000
_cell.length_c   1.000
_cell.angle_alpha   90.00
_cell.angle_beta   90.00
_cell.angle_gamma   90.00
#
_symmetry.space_group_name_H-M   'P 1'
#
loop_
_entity.id
_entity.type
_entity.pdbx_description
1 polymer ?
#
loop_
_entity_poly.entity_id
_entity_poly.type
_entity_poly.pdbx_seq_one_letter_code
_entity_poly.pdbx_strand_id
1 'polypeptide(L)'
;VTGVLLAGALTLAACGGSTATRPGAAATSTSSGASPATASAATPTTAGRAKGTADVAYAGSLEYLNETVVGPAFHRATGNGYEGRGGGSFGLSKEILAGEITPNVFESVGAAPITALVPRYTTWWVRFAASPIVVAYNPSTRFAPELRAIAAGKRPLADLFRLFEAPGFLLGRTNPNTDPQGQAFVEMVQLAERQLHLPSGTAGRVLGSPDNPAQVFAETALEARLEAGQLDAASAFRSQAIQLHLPYVSLPASLNFGEPSEAATYASASLRLSDGSVVHGSPLVLDITTIGKPAPAAAGAFVAYVLSPAGRRELANGGYTLLAPTVFGSRRDVPAPVAAELGGS
;
A
#
# COMPACT_ATOMS: atom_id res chain seq x y z
N VAL A 1 -46.12 28.77 4.23
CA VAL A 1 -46.94 28.59 5.44
C VAL A 1 -46.19 27.61 6.35
N THR A 2 -45.69 28.17 7.48
CA THR A 2 -45.49 27.60 8.83
C THR A 2 -44.69 26.27 8.95
N GLY A 3 -43.54 26.15 9.37
CA GLY A 3 -42.69 26.42 10.52
C GLY A 3 -43.03 25.56 11.75
N VAL A 4 -42.16 24.58 12.11
CA VAL A 4 -42.03 24.13 13.51
C VAL A 4 -40.57 23.75 13.76
N LEU A 5 -39.90 24.55 14.59
CA LEU A 5 -38.67 24.25 15.31
C LEU A 5 -39.01 23.43 16.55
N LEU A 6 -38.28 22.38 16.85
CA LEU A 6 -38.22 21.81 18.19
C LEU A 6 -36.78 21.77 18.66
N ALA A 7 -36.48 22.60 19.63
CA ALA A 7 -35.26 22.58 20.44
C ALA A 7 -35.52 21.67 21.64
N GLY A 8 -34.59 20.79 21.95
CA GLY A 8 -34.58 19.96 23.16
C GLY A 8 -33.28 20.14 23.92
N ALA A 9 -33.37 20.68 25.12
CA ALA A 9 -32.27 21.14 25.96
C ALA A 9 -31.57 20.01 26.72
N LEU A 10 -30.28 20.22 26.92
CA LEU A 10 -29.39 19.49 27.85
C LEU A 10 -29.80 19.72 29.31
N THR A 11 -29.69 18.71 30.14
CA THR A 11 -29.50 18.87 31.58
C THR A 11 -28.24 18.18 32.05
N LEU A 12 -27.31 19.00 32.55
CA LEU A 12 -26.17 18.57 33.38
C LEU A 12 -26.70 18.23 34.80
N ALA A 13 -26.15 17.17 35.38
CA ALA A 13 -26.18 16.97 36.85
C ALA A 13 -24.75 16.66 37.31
N ALA A 14 -24.22 17.59 38.10
CA ALA A 14 -23.02 17.44 38.91
C ALA A 14 -23.44 17.28 40.36
N CYS A 15 -22.75 16.41 41.11
CA CYS A 15 -22.59 16.40 42.60
C CYS A 15 -21.61 15.26 42.88
N GLY A 16 -20.53 15.36 43.63
CA GLY A 16 -20.26 16.16 44.78
C GLY A 16 -19.47 15.26 45.72
N GLY A 17 -18.31 15.72 46.17
CA GLY A 17 -17.26 15.04 46.89
C GLY A 17 -17.58 14.57 48.30
N SER A 18 -16.61 13.88 48.91
CA SER A 18 -16.28 13.99 50.34
C SER A 18 -14.94 13.36 50.64
N THR A 19 -14.17 14.13 51.36
CA THR A 19 -12.90 13.87 52.07
C THR A 19 -13.11 13.11 53.36
N ALA A 20 -12.18 12.27 53.78
CA ALA A 20 -11.82 12.05 55.23
C ALA A 20 -10.47 11.29 55.33
N THR A 21 -9.47 11.94 55.70
CA THR A 21 -8.58 11.98 56.90
C THR A 21 -8.03 10.66 57.48
N ARG A 22 -6.71 10.66 57.61
CA ARG A 22 -5.77 9.82 58.42
C ARG A 22 -6.09 9.91 59.93
N PRO A 23 -5.53 9.02 60.85
CA PRO A 23 -4.14 8.93 61.23
C PRO A 23 -3.67 7.48 61.55
N GLY A 24 -2.48 7.07 61.49
CA GLY A 24 -1.22 7.15 62.16
C GLY A 24 -1.06 6.25 63.36
N ALA A 25 -0.06 5.31 63.34
CA ALA A 25 0.70 4.89 64.53
C ALA A 25 1.95 4.10 64.08
N ALA A 26 3.05 4.47 64.63
CA ALA A 26 4.38 3.85 64.52
C ALA A 26 4.53 2.73 65.59
N ALA A 27 5.32 1.71 65.30
CA ALA A 27 6.05 0.91 66.29
C ALA A 27 7.28 0.22 65.67
N THR A 28 8.29 0.30 66.40
CA THR A 28 9.71 0.03 66.29
C THR A 28 10.16 -1.43 66.25
N SER A 29 11.24 -1.65 65.50
CA SER A 29 12.42 -2.52 65.70
C SER A 29 12.31 -3.97 66.17
N THR A 30 12.98 -4.86 65.42
CA THR A 30 14.20 -5.55 65.91
C THR A 30 14.93 -6.29 64.80
N SER A 31 16.26 -6.21 64.83
CA SER A 31 17.25 -6.83 63.98
C SER A 31 17.40 -8.32 64.26
N SER A 32 17.67 -9.15 63.24
CA SER A 32 18.57 -10.29 63.32
C SER A 32 19.02 -10.74 61.96
N GLY A 33 20.34 -10.91 61.81
CA GLY A 33 21.03 -11.12 60.57
C GLY A 33 20.88 -12.51 59.97
N ALA A 34 21.10 -12.59 58.69
CA ALA A 34 21.54 -13.78 57.98
C ALA A 34 22.31 -13.37 56.72
N SER A 35 23.39 -14.07 56.49
CA SER A 35 24.44 -13.88 55.46
C SER A 35 23.92 -13.89 54.00
N PRO A 36 24.75 -13.36 53.06
CA PRO A 36 24.34 -13.02 51.74
C PRO A 36 24.24 -14.23 50.80
N ALA A 37 23.06 -14.48 50.26
CA ALA A 37 22.90 -15.24 49.02
C ALA A 37 23.27 -14.34 47.85
N THR A 38 24.25 -14.73 47.07
CA THR A 38 24.61 -14.12 45.79
C THR A 38 23.43 -14.18 44.85
N ALA A 39 22.65 -13.12 44.82
CA ALA A 39 21.68 -12.89 43.74
C ALA A 39 22.48 -12.49 42.50
N SER A 40 22.52 -13.39 41.53
CA SER A 40 22.97 -13.10 40.19
C SER A 40 22.07 -11.96 39.66
N ALA A 41 22.65 -10.78 39.55
CA ALA A 41 22.00 -9.64 38.96
C ALA A 41 21.68 -9.98 37.50
N ALA A 42 20.42 -10.26 37.19
CA ALA A 42 19.92 -10.21 35.85
C ALA A 42 20.19 -8.79 35.35
N THR A 43 21.12 -8.65 34.43
CA THR A 43 21.38 -7.42 33.69
C THR A 43 20.07 -6.95 33.10
N PRO A 44 19.58 -5.73 33.38
CA PRO A 44 18.42 -5.21 32.66
C PRO A 44 18.80 -5.16 31.18
N THR A 45 18.09 -5.93 30.38
CA THR A 45 18.14 -5.78 28.93
C THR A 45 17.74 -4.33 28.67
N THR A 46 18.71 -3.51 28.35
CA THR A 46 18.50 -2.14 27.90
C THR A 46 17.65 -2.27 26.62
N ALA A 47 16.35 -2.03 26.74
CA ALA A 47 15.52 -1.76 25.61
C ALA A 47 16.19 -0.61 24.87
N GLY A 48 16.82 -0.91 23.73
CA GLY A 48 17.62 0.04 22.99
C GLY A 48 16.73 1.21 22.62
N ARG A 49 17.13 2.40 23.07
CA ARG A 49 16.53 3.67 22.64
C ARG A 49 16.48 3.65 21.12
N ALA A 50 15.31 3.91 20.52
CA ALA A 50 15.13 3.97 19.07
C ALA A 50 16.26 4.80 18.45
N LYS A 51 17.00 4.22 17.51
CA LYS A 51 18.18 4.85 16.91
C LYS A 51 17.82 5.91 15.87
N GLY A 52 16.56 6.03 15.54
CA GLY A 52 15.96 6.91 14.54
C GLY A 52 14.61 6.36 14.09
N THR A 53 13.91 7.10 13.24
CA THR A 53 12.63 6.69 12.66
C THR A 53 12.78 6.56 11.16
N ALA A 54 12.32 5.45 10.60
CA ALA A 54 12.03 5.31 9.18
C ALA A 54 10.65 5.94 8.92
N ASP A 55 10.63 7.09 8.26
CA ASP A 55 9.45 7.78 7.78
C ASP A 55 9.24 7.38 6.32
N VAL A 56 8.25 6.53 6.07
CA VAL A 56 8.08 5.80 4.83
C VAL A 56 6.85 6.28 4.09
N ALA A 57 7.03 6.93 2.94
CA ALA A 57 5.96 7.09 1.97
C ALA A 57 5.90 5.83 1.10
N TYR A 58 4.75 5.22 0.96
CA TYR A 58 4.60 3.96 0.21
C TYR A 58 3.35 3.96 -0.67
N ALA A 59 3.42 3.22 -1.78
CA ALA A 59 2.25 2.94 -2.62
C ALA A 59 1.14 2.30 -1.78
N GLY A 60 -0.11 2.73 -1.96
CA GLY A 60 -1.25 2.26 -1.17
C GLY A 60 -1.38 0.73 -1.16
N SER A 61 -0.95 0.05 -2.23
CA SER A 61 -0.87 -1.42 -2.28
C SER A 61 0.03 -2.05 -1.22
N LEU A 62 0.92 -1.28 -0.58
CA LEU A 62 1.78 -1.72 0.51
C LEU A 62 1.24 -1.37 1.90
N GLU A 63 0.13 -0.63 2.00
CA GLU A 63 -0.38 -0.09 3.26
C GLU A 63 -0.61 -1.19 4.30
N TYR A 64 -1.43 -2.17 3.99
CA TYR A 64 -1.71 -3.27 4.93
C TYR A 64 -0.42 -3.96 5.38
N LEU A 65 0.47 -4.29 4.44
CA LEU A 65 1.71 -4.98 4.75
C LEU A 65 2.63 -4.13 5.63
N ASN A 66 2.84 -2.87 5.27
CA ASN A 66 3.74 -1.97 6.00
C ASN A 66 3.23 -1.65 7.40
N GLU A 67 1.92 -1.33 7.53
CA GLU A 67 1.35 -0.92 8.82
C GLU A 67 1.16 -2.09 9.78
N THR A 68 0.79 -3.27 9.28
CA THR A 68 0.42 -4.40 10.15
C THR A 68 1.53 -5.43 10.34
N VAL A 69 2.49 -5.51 9.42
CA VAL A 69 3.50 -6.58 9.40
C VAL A 69 4.92 -6.03 9.41
N VAL A 70 5.33 -5.32 8.34
CA VAL A 70 6.74 -4.93 8.10
C VAL A 70 7.19 -3.87 9.10
N GLY A 71 6.42 -2.80 9.31
CA GLY A 71 6.78 -1.73 10.26
C GLY A 71 6.95 -2.26 11.70
N PRO A 72 5.96 -2.99 12.27
CA PRO A 72 6.12 -3.61 13.57
C PRO A 72 7.28 -4.61 13.66
N ALA A 73 7.53 -5.41 12.61
CA ALA A 73 8.62 -6.37 12.59
C ALA A 73 10.00 -5.69 12.47
N PHE A 74 10.10 -4.65 11.64
CA PHE A 74 11.29 -3.78 11.55
C PHE A 74 11.62 -3.16 12.92
N HIS A 75 10.63 -2.60 13.61
CA HIS A 75 10.83 -2.05 14.95
C HIS A 75 11.39 -3.10 15.92
N ARG A 76 10.77 -4.30 15.95
CA ARG A 76 11.25 -5.40 16.81
C ARG A 76 12.66 -5.84 16.47
N ALA A 77 13.00 -5.91 15.20
CA ALA A 77 14.30 -6.41 14.73
C ALA A 77 15.43 -5.42 14.94
N THR A 78 15.17 -4.11 14.83
CA THR A 78 16.21 -3.09 14.77
C THR A 78 16.21 -2.10 15.94
N GLY A 79 15.09 -1.96 16.65
CA GLY A 79 14.84 -0.92 17.65
C GLY A 79 14.67 0.49 17.06
N ASN A 80 14.59 0.64 15.73
CA ASN A 80 14.24 1.90 15.09
C ASN A 80 12.71 2.12 15.11
N GLY A 81 12.29 3.38 15.10
CA GLY A 81 10.90 3.76 14.88
C GLY A 81 10.47 3.52 13.43
N TYR A 82 9.17 3.41 13.22
CA TYR A 82 8.51 3.36 11.93
C TYR A 82 7.33 4.31 11.94
N GLU A 83 7.21 5.12 10.91
CA GLU A 83 6.04 5.95 10.61
C GLU A 83 5.74 5.78 9.12
N GLY A 84 4.47 5.55 8.78
CA GLY A 84 4.06 5.24 7.42
C GLY A 84 3.02 6.21 6.88
N ARG A 85 3.04 6.41 5.55
CA ARG A 85 2.06 7.18 4.80
C ARG A 85 1.78 6.53 3.46
N GLY A 86 0.56 6.04 3.28
CA GLY A 86 0.08 5.45 2.02
C GLY A 86 -0.48 6.47 1.04
N GLY A 87 -0.39 6.15 -0.25
CA GLY A 87 -1.00 6.94 -1.33
C GLY A 87 -0.62 6.44 -2.72
N GLY A 88 -1.24 7.02 -3.76
CA GLY A 88 -0.84 6.74 -5.14
C GLY A 88 0.60 7.21 -5.40
N SER A 89 1.44 6.36 -5.96
CA SER A 89 2.88 6.62 -6.10
C SER A 89 3.23 7.91 -6.82
N PHE A 90 2.49 8.29 -7.88
CA PHE A 90 2.70 9.56 -8.58
C PHE A 90 2.27 10.77 -7.73
N GLY A 91 1.20 10.62 -6.93
CA GLY A 91 0.75 11.65 -5.99
C GLY A 91 1.81 11.92 -4.94
N LEU A 92 2.28 10.86 -4.26
CA LEU A 92 3.35 10.96 -3.25
C LEU A 92 4.64 11.58 -3.81
N SER A 93 5.04 11.19 -5.03
CA SER A 93 6.21 11.80 -5.69
C SER A 93 6.03 13.29 -5.91
N LYS A 94 4.84 13.75 -6.32
CA LYS A 94 4.52 15.18 -6.50
C LYS A 94 4.53 15.92 -5.15
N GLU A 95 3.98 15.34 -4.09
CA GLU A 95 3.99 15.89 -2.73
C GLU A 95 5.43 16.05 -2.20
N ILE A 96 6.31 15.05 -2.46
CA ILE A 96 7.74 15.13 -2.11
C ILE A 96 8.43 16.26 -2.90
N LEU A 97 8.17 16.37 -4.21
CA LEU A 97 8.74 17.43 -5.06
C LEU A 97 8.29 18.82 -4.62
N ALA A 98 7.04 18.96 -4.20
CA ALA A 98 6.48 20.20 -3.68
C ALA A 98 6.96 20.54 -2.26
N GLY A 99 7.54 19.57 -1.54
CA GLY A 99 7.94 19.73 -0.14
C GLY A 99 6.76 19.69 0.84
N GLU A 100 5.62 19.16 0.41
CA GLU A 100 4.42 18.99 1.25
C GLU A 100 4.60 17.83 2.24
N ILE A 101 5.39 16.82 1.85
CA ILE A 101 5.84 15.73 2.70
C ILE A 101 7.36 15.57 2.59
N THR A 102 7.99 15.08 3.66
CA THR A 102 9.45 14.91 3.75
C THR A 102 9.83 13.53 4.29
N PRO A 103 9.38 12.43 3.65
CA PRO A 103 9.74 11.09 4.07
C PRO A 103 11.24 10.86 3.88
N ASN A 104 11.78 9.84 4.55
CA ASN A 104 13.17 9.42 4.34
C ASN A 104 13.30 8.08 3.60
N VAL A 105 12.17 7.40 3.34
CA VAL A 105 12.05 6.25 2.44
C VAL A 105 10.88 6.47 1.49
N PHE A 106 11.02 6.02 0.26
CA PHE A 106 9.93 5.97 -0.71
C PHE A 106 9.83 4.60 -1.37
N GLU A 107 8.68 3.96 -1.21
CA GLU A 107 8.31 2.72 -1.88
C GLU A 107 7.25 2.98 -2.93
N SER A 108 7.55 2.66 -4.16
CA SER A 108 6.74 3.02 -5.34
C SER A 108 6.33 1.79 -6.15
N VAL A 109 5.16 1.85 -6.74
CA VAL A 109 4.82 0.98 -7.88
C VAL A 109 5.35 1.63 -9.14
N GLY A 110 6.31 0.95 -9.79
CA GLY A 110 7.03 1.44 -10.96
C GLY A 110 8.14 2.43 -10.66
N ALA A 111 9.10 2.53 -11.59
CA ALA A 111 10.26 3.40 -11.44
C ALA A 111 9.96 4.89 -11.69
N ALA A 112 8.92 5.20 -12.49
CA ALA A 112 8.65 6.58 -12.91
C ALA A 112 8.47 7.56 -11.74
N PRO A 113 7.73 7.25 -10.64
CA PRO A 113 7.62 8.14 -9.49
C PRO A 113 8.96 8.40 -8.79
N ILE A 114 9.87 7.39 -8.73
CA ILE A 114 11.20 7.56 -8.14
C ILE A 114 12.11 8.35 -9.08
N THR A 115 12.08 8.09 -10.39
CA THR A 115 12.94 8.79 -11.35
C THR A 115 12.63 10.28 -11.43
N ALA A 116 11.40 10.71 -11.16
CA ALA A 116 11.04 12.11 -11.01
C ALA A 116 11.77 12.81 -9.85
N LEU A 117 12.21 12.06 -8.84
CA LEU A 117 12.96 12.55 -7.68
C LEU A 117 14.47 12.59 -7.90
N VAL A 118 14.97 12.00 -9.01
CA VAL A 118 16.39 11.97 -9.38
C VAL A 118 16.77 13.27 -10.12
N PRO A 119 17.95 13.86 -9.86
CA PRO A 119 18.94 13.48 -8.85
C PRO A 119 18.75 14.24 -7.50
N ARG A 120 17.68 15.01 -7.36
CA ARG A 120 17.52 15.98 -6.25
C ARG A 120 17.39 15.27 -4.88
N TYR A 121 16.55 14.22 -4.80
CA TYR A 121 16.19 13.56 -3.56
C TYR A 121 16.85 12.20 -3.40
N THR A 122 17.08 11.50 -4.49
CA THR A 122 17.78 10.21 -4.55
C THR A 122 18.57 10.08 -5.84
N THR A 123 19.45 9.07 -5.93
CA THR A 123 20.22 8.74 -7.14
C THR A 123 20.18 7.26 -7.50
N TRP A 124 19.46 6.46 -6.70
CA TRP A 124 19.39 5.01 -6.83
C TRP A 124 18.03 4.50 -6.36
N TRP A 125 17.67 3.29 -6.78
CA TRP A 125 16.55 2.53 -6.22
C TRP A 125 16.78 1.04 -6.44
N VAL A 126 16.05 0.22 -5.69
CA VAL A 126 16.06 -1.24 -5.83
C VAL A 126 14.68 -1.72 -6.23
N ARG A 127 14.60 -2.48 -7.33
CA ARG A 127 13.42 -3.28 -7.67
C ARG A 127 13.47 -4.58 -6.91
N PHE A 128 12.36 -5.01 -6.29
CA PHE A 128 12.39 -6.17 -5.39
C PHE A 128 11.18 -7.09 -5.48
N ALA A 129 10.05 -6.63 -6.00
CA ALA A 129 8.83 -7.41 -6.11
C ALA A 129 7.92 -6.90 -7.24
N ALA A 130 6.81 -7.60 -7.48
CA ALA A 130 5.73 -7.18 -8.35
C ALA A 130 4.37 -7.59 -7.74
N SER A 131 3.31 -6.88 -8.08
CA SER A 131 1.95 -7.30 -7.80
C SER A 131 1.07 -7.05 -9.02
N PRO A 132 0.54 -8.10 -9.66
CA PRO A 132 -0.36 -7.94 -10.80
C PRO A 132 -1.68 -7.31 -10.35
N ILE A 133 -2.34 -6.59 -11.26
CA ILE A 133 -3.72 -6.18 -11.05
C ILE A 133 -4.67 -7.36 -11.27
N VAL A 134 -5.76 -7.30 -10.54
CA VAL A 134 -6.91 -8.20 -10.61
C VAL A 134 -8.19 -7.37 -10.61
N VAL A 135 -9.32 -8.00 -10.85
CA VAL A 135 -10.63 -7.40 -10.59
C VAL A 135 -11.20 -8.03 -9.33
N ALA A 136 -11.08 -7.32 -8.21
CA ALA A 136 -11.72 -7.74 -6.96
C ALA A 136 -13.23 -7.45 -7.03
N TYR A 137 -14.06 -8.24 -6.33
CA TYR A 137 -15.50 -8.04 -6.35
C TYR A 137 -16.15 -8.30 -5.00
N ASN A 138 -17.25 -7.64 -4.76
CA ASN A 138 -18.05 -7.86 -3.56
C ASN A 138 -18.77 -9.21 -3.66
N PRO A 139 -18.58 -10.14 -2.71
CA PRO A 139 -19.22 -11.46 -2.75
C PRO A 139 -20.74 -11.41 -2.59
N SER A 140 -21.30 -10.29 -2.13
CA SER A 140 -22.73 -10.09 -1.91
C SER A 140 -23.45 -9.32 -3.03
N THR A 141 -22.70 -8.86 -4.06
CA THR A 141 -23.34 -8.20 -5.22
C THR A 141 -24.23 -9.18 -5.98
N ARG A 142 -25.28 -8.65 -6.61
CA ARG A 142 -26.16 -9.44 -7.51
C ARG A 142 -25.38 -10.09 -8.67
N PHE A 143 -24.22 -9.55 -9.03
CA PHE A 143 -23.35 -10.03 -10.09
C PHE A 143 -22.33 -11.09 -9.62
N ALA A 144 -22.25 -11.36 -8.31
CA ALA A 144 -21.29 -12.30 -7.74
C ALA A 144 -21.36 -13.73 -8.33
N PRO A 145 -22.53 -14.30 -8.66
CA PRO A 145 -22.58 -15.63 -9.29
C PRO A 145 -21.83 -15.67 -10.62
N GLU A 146 -21.97 -14.64 -11.46
CA GLU A 146 -21.31 -14.55 -12.75
C GLU A 146 -19.83 -14.25 -12.61
N LEU A 147 -19.44 -13.30 -11.75
CA LEU A 147 -18.04 -12.98 -11.43
C LEU A 147 -17.31 -14.22 -10.90
N ARG A 148 -17.95 -14.99 -10.03
CA ARG A 148 -17.41 -16.25 -9.51
C ARG A 148 -17.24 -17.30 -10.61
N ALA A 149 -18.16 -17.38 -11.54
CA ALA A 149 -18.07 -18.30 -12.66
C ALA A 149 -16.92 -17.93 -13.62
N ILE A 150 -16.69 -16.63 -13.85
CA ILE A 150 -15.55 -16.13 -14.63
C ILE A 150 -14.25 -16.42 -13.88
N ALA A 151 -14.17 -16.08 -12.58
CA ALA A 151 -13.00 -16.34 -11.76
C ALA A 151 -12.60 -17.82 -11.70
N ALA A 152 -13.59 -18.72 -11.75
CA ALA A 152 -13.39 -20.18 -11.81
C ALA A 152 -13.11 -20.72 -13.23
N GLY A 153 -13.00 -19.87 -14.25
CA GLY A 153 -12.79 -20.29 -15.64
C GLY A 153 -13.99 -21.01 -16.27
N LYS A 154 -15.18 -20.97 -15.64
CA LYS A 154 -16.41 -21.58 -16.16
C LYS A 154 -17.12 -20.70 -17.19
N ARG A 155 -16.72 -19.44 -17.27
CA ARG A 155 -17.17 -18.48 -18.29
C ARG A 155 -15.95 -17.76 -18.88
N PRO A 156 -16.03 -17.33 -20.15
CA PRO A 156 -14.95 -16.59 -20.80
C PRO A 156 -14.64 -15.28 -20.08
N LEU A 157 -13.35 -14.89 -20.04
CA LEU A 157 -12.92 -13.59 -19.47
C LEU A 157 -13.61 -12.39 -20.18
N ALA A 158 -13.96 -12.51 -21.47
CA ALA A 158 -14.71 -11.50 -22.20
C ALA A 158 -16.06 -11.15 -21.55
N ASP A 159 -16.67 -12.08 -20.81
CA ASP A 159 -17.93 -11.81 -20.11
C ASP A 159 -17.75 -10.81 -18.95
N LEU A 160 -16.56 -10.67 -18.38
CA LEU A 160 -16.26 -9.65 -17.37
C LEU A 160 -16.52 -8.24 -17.91
N PHE A 161 -16.12 -7.95 -19.12
CA PHE A 161 -16.31 -6.64 -19.74
C PHE A 161 -17.76 -6.36 -20.11
N ARG A 162 -18.54 -7.43 -20.44
CA ARG A 162 -20.00 -7.30 -20.60
C ARG A 162 -20.69 -6.98 -19.27
N LEU A 163 -20.20 -7.54 -18.15
CA LEU A 163 -20.72 -7.19 -16.82
C LEU A 163 -20.44 -5.73 -16.47
N PHE A 164 -19.27 -5.22 -16.82
CA PHE A 164 -18.94 -3.80 -16.60
C PHE A 164 -19.90 -2.85 -17.34
N GLU A 165 -20.43 -3.27 -18.47
CA GLU A 165 -21.44 -2.53 -19.27
C GLU A 165 -22.88 -2.82 -18.80
N ALA A 166 -23.11 -3.74 -17.86
CA ALA A 166 -24.45 -4.10 -17.44
C ALA A 166 -25.15 -2.95 -16.68
N PRO A 167 -26.45 -2.72 -16.91
CA PRO A 167 -27.18 -1.68 -16.22
C PRO A 167 -27.08 -1.79 -14.69
N GLY A 168 -26.58 -0.71 -14.06
CA GLY A 168 -26.43 -0.62 -12.62
C GLY A 168 -25.24 -1.41 -12.06
N PHE A 169 -24.26 -1.80 -12.88
CA PHE A 169 -22.99 -2.31 -12.42
C PHE A 169 -22.13 -1.15 -11.90
N LEU A 170 -21.68 -1.25 -10.65
CA LEU A 170 -20.87 -0.23 -9.98
C LEU A 170 -19.40 -0.65 -10.01
N LEU A 171 -18.66 -0.13 -10.97
CA LEU A 171 -17.22 -0.36 -11.13
C LEU A 171 -16.42 0.73 -10.43
N GLY A 172 -15.41 0.34 -9.64
CA GLY A 172 -14.45 1.25 -9.05
C GLY A 172 -13.02 1.07 -9.61
N ARG A 173 -12.25 2.15 -9.62
CA ARG A 173 -10.82 2.16 -9.97
C ARG A 173 -10.10 3.35 -9.34
N THR A 174 -8.78 3.27 -9.25
CA THR A 174 -7.99 4.40 -8.74
C THR A 174 -7.80 5.48 -9.82
N ASN A 175 -7.31 6.66 -9.38
CA ASN A 175 -7.11 7.81 -10.25
C ASN A 175 -5.83 7.65 -11.09
N PRO A 176 -5.92 7.55 -12.42
CA PRO A 176 -4.75 7.35 -13.28
C PRO A 176 -3.78 8.55 -13.31
N ASN A 177 -4.20 9.75 -12.84
CA ASN A 177 -3.31 10.91 -12.77
C ASN A 177 -2.36 10.86 -11.57
N THR A 178 -2.64 10.02 -10.58
CA THR A 178 -1.88 9.96 -9.32
C THR A 178 -1.44 8.54 -8.97
N ASP A 179 -1.99 7.51 -9.64
CA ASP A 179 -1.83 6.13 -9.23
C ASP A 179 -1.52 5.19 -10.41
N PRO A 180 -0.40 4.43 -10.36
CA PRO A 180 -0.06 3.43 -11.37
C PRO A 180 -1.11 2.34 -11.57
N GLN A 181 -1.85 1.93 -10.54
CA GLN A 181 -2.94 0.96 -10.65
C GLN A 181 -4.04 1.49 -11.59
N GLY A 182 -4.42 2.77 -11.41
CA GLY A 182 -5.43 3.42 -12.26
C GLY A 182 -5.00 3.51 -13.71
N GLN A 183 -3.72 3.82 -13.98
CA GLN A 183 -3.15 3.78 -15.34
C GLN A 183 -3.25 2.37 -15.92
N ALA A 184 -2.71 1.38 -15.21
CA ALA A 184 -2.70 -0.01 -15.65
C ALA A 184 -4.12 -0.55 -15.87
N PHE A 185 -5.10 -0.16 -15.04
CA PHE A 185 -6.47 -0.62 -15.22
C PHE A 185 -7.10 -0.06 -16.51
N VAL A 186 -6.91 1.22 -16.81
CA VAL A 186 -7.38 1.82 -18.08
C VAL A 186 -6.72 1.13 -19.27
N GLU A 187 -5.41 0.95 -19.22
CA GLU A 187 -4.62 0.32 -20.28
C GLU A 187 -4.98 -1.18 -20.43
N MET A 188 -5.28 -1.87 -19.32
CA MET A 188 -5.76 -3.25 -19.32
C MET A 188 -7.08 -3.38 -20.10
N VAL A 189 -8.03 -2.47 -19.89
CA VAL A 189 -9.30 -2.51 -20.63
C VAL A 189 -9.09 -2.28 -22.12
N GLN A 190 -8.16 -1.39 -22.51
CA GLN A 190 -7.78 -1.18 -23.91
C GLN A 190 -7.11 -2.43 -24.53
N LEU A 191 -6.21 -3.08 -23.77
CA LEU A 191 -5.57 -4.33 -24.20
C LEU A 191 -6.59 -5.45 -24.34
N ALA A 192 -7.51 -5.57 -23.38
CA ALA A 192 -8.56 -6.58 -23.40
C ALA A 192 -9.51 -6.41 -24.60
N GLU A 193 -9.88 -5.17 -24.95
CA GLU A 193 -10.68 -4.90 -26.14
C GLU A 193 -10.04 -5.54 -27.39
N ARG A 194 -8.72 -5.38 -27.54
CA ARG A 194 -7.98 -5.93 -28.69
C ARG A 194 -7.74 -7.43 -28.59
N GLN A 195 -7.25 -7.92 -27.43
CA GLN A 195 -6.83 -9.31 -27.27
C GLN A 195 -7.99 -10.30 -27.14
N LEU A 196 -9.10 -9.87 -26.53
CA LEU A 196 -10.30 -10.69 -26.36
C LEU A 196 -11.33 -10.46 -27.49
N HIS A 197 -10.97 -9.67 -28.52
CA HIS A 197 -11.85 -9.35 -29.65
C HIS A 197 -13.22 -8.81 -29.19
N LEU A 198 -13.21 -7.91 -28.19
CA LEU A 198 -14.44 -7.29 -27.71
C LEU A 198 -14.99 -6.31 -28.76
N PRO A 199 -16.29 -5.98 -28.71
CA PRO A 199 -16.87 -4.98 -29.61
C PRO A 199 -16.09 -3.67 -29.58
N SER A 200 -15.83 -3.07 -30.73
CA SER A 200 -15.12 -1.79 -30.83
C SER A 200 -15.76 -0.72 -29.94
N GLY A 201 -14.91 0.03 -29.22
CA GLY A 201 -15.34 1.05 -28.29
C GLY A 201 -15.74 0.56 -26.90
N THR A 202 -15.56 -0.74 -26.60
CA THR A 202 -15.82 -1.30 -25.24
C THR A 202 -15.04 -0.53 -24.19
N ALA A 203 -13.76 -0.21 -24.41
CA ALA A 203 -12.97 0.55 -23.46
C ALA A 203 -13.61 1.92 -23.13
N GLY A 204 -14.09 2.62 -24.14
CA GLY A 204 -14.78 3.92 -23.95
C GLY A 204 -16.10 3.78 -23.18
N ARG A 205 -16.89 2.72 -23.44
CA ARG A 205 -18.15 2.50 -22.74
C ARG A 205 -17.96 2.07 -21.29
N VAL A 206 -16.96 1.20 -21.03
CA VAL A 206 -16.61 0.73 -19.67
C VAL A 206 -16.05 1.86 -18.82
N LEU A 207 -15.11 2.63 -19.35
CA LEU A 207 -14.32 3.59 -18.58
C LEU A 207 -14.93 5.00 -18.54
N GLY A 208 -15.65 5.40 -19.61
CA GLY A 208 -16.00 6.79 -19.83
C GLY A 208 -14.73 7.65 -20.03
N SER A 209 -14.60 8.72 -19.26
CA SER A 209 -13.37 9.51 -19.24
C SER A 209 -12.32 8.93 -18.26
N PRO A 210 -11.02 9.26 -18.41
CA PRO A 210 -10.00 8.90 -17.43
C PRO A 210 -10.33 9.34 -16.00
N ASP A 211 -10.96 10.49 -15.84
CA ASP A 211 -11.36 11.10 -14.57
C ASP A 211 -12.84 10.87 -14.22
N ASN A 212 -13.45 9.79 -14.72
CA ASN A 212 -14.85 9.49 -14.48
C ASN A 212 -15.18 9.45 -12.97
N PRO A 213 -15.90 10.47 -12.43
CA PRO A 213 -16.11 10.61 -10.99
C PRO A 213 -17.00 9.50 -10.39
N ALA A 214 -17.72 8.76 -11.24
CA ALA A 214 -18.52 7.63 -10.79
C ALA A 214 -17.66 6.39 -10.51
N GLN A 215 -16.43 6.34 -11.00
CA GLN A 215 -15.54 5.18 -10.91
C GLN A 215 -14.23 5.47 -10.16
N VAL A 216 -13.79 6.73 -10.13
CA VAL A 216 -12.46 7.12 -9.65
C VAL A 216 -12.49 7.45 -8.16
N PHE A 217 -11.68 6.75 -7.39
CA PHE A 217 -11.53 6.92 -5.94
C PHE A 217 -10.05 6.92 -5.55
N ALA A 218 -9.72 7.45 -4.38
CA ALA A 218 -8.42 7.20 -3.76
C ALA A 218 -8.30 5.70 -3.43
N GLU A 219 -7.08 5.13 -3.50
CA GLU A 219 -6.84 3.69 -3.37
C GLU A 219 -7.45 3.11 -2.07
N THR A 220 -7.16 3.74 -0.92
CA THR A 220 -7.67 3.32 0.38
C THR A 220 -9.21 3.42 0.49
N ALA A 221 -9.80 4.44 -0.15
CA ALA A 221 -11.26 4.60 -0.20
C ALA A 221 -11.93 3.58 -1.15
N LEU A 222 -11.23 3.16 -2.21
CA LEU A 222 -11.74 2.20 -3.17
C LEU A 222 -12.01 0.84 -2.52
N GLU A 223 -11.04 0.34 -1.74
CA GLU A 223 -11.14 -0.93 -1.04
C GLU A 223 -12.25 -0.91 0.00
N ALA A 224 -12.32 0.12 0.84
CA ALA A 224 -13.36 0.28 1.82
C ALA A 224 -14.78 0.32 1.20
N ARG A 225 -14.93 0.96 0.03
CA ARG A 225 -16.19 1.00 -0.71
C ARG A 225 -16.59 -0.35 -1.26
N LEU A 226 -15.63 -1.13 -1.75
CA LEU A 226 -15.86 -2.48 -2.24
C LEU A 226 -16.32 -3.39 -1.10
N GLU A 227 -15.64 -3.36 0.04
CA GLU A 227 -16.00 -4.13 1.23
C GLU A 227 -17.38 -3.75 1.78
N ALA A 228 -17.70 -2.46 1.81
CA ALA A 228 -18.99 -1.94 2.24
C ALA A 228 -20.15 -2.22 1.25
N GLY A 229 -19.88 -2.84 0.10
CA GLY A 229 -20.91 -3.14 -0.92
C GLY A 229 -21.40 -1.92 -1.70
N GLN A 230 -20.64 -0.82 -1.69
CA GLN A 230 -20.94 0.37 -2.48
C GLN A 230 -20.44 0.23 -3.93
N LEU A 231 -19.64 -0.79 -4.20
CA LEU A 231 -19.16 -1.18 -5.52
C LEU A 231 -19.43 -2.67 -5.74
N ASP A 232 -19.70 -3.07 -6.98
CA ASP A 232 -19.83 -4.46 -7.37
C ASP A 232 -18.47 -5.11 -7.60
N ALA A 233 -17.57 -4.36 -8.24
CA ALA A 233 -16.19 -4.75 -8.49
C ALA A 233 -15.27 -3.51 -8.53
N ALA A 234 -13.99 -3.76 -8.32
CA ALA A 234 -12.97 -2.72 -8.38
C ALA A 234 -11.65 -3.26 -8.93
N SER A 235 -10.84 -2.35 -9.51
CA SER A 235 -9.42 -2.62 -9.71
C SER A 235 -8.75 -2.85 -8.35
N ALA A 236 -7.89 -3.83 -8.27
CA ALA A 236 -7.09 -4.08 -7.07
C ALA A 236 -5.76 -4.70 -7.47
N PHE A 237 -4.74 -4.55 -6.62
CA PHE A 237 -3.59 -5.45 -6.71
C PHE A 237 -3.95 -6.83 -6.16
N ARG A 238 -3.35 -7.88 -6.70
CA ARG A 238 -3.55 -9.24 -6.18
C ARG A 238 -3.19 -9.35 -4.71
N SER A 239 -2.11 -8.68 -4.29
CA SER A 239 -1.69 -8.62 -2.89
C SER A 239 -2.79 -8.06 -1.98
N GLN A 240 -3.42 -6.95 -2.36
CA GLN A 240 -4.53 -6.35 -1.62
C GLN A 240 -5.74 -7.29 -1.53
N ALA A 241 -6.14 -7.88 -2.66
CA ALA A 241 -7.24 -8.83 -2.67
C ALA A 241 -7.01 -10.04 -1.75
N ILE A 242 -5.77 -10.54 -1.68
CA ILE A 242 -5.37 -11.63 -0.77
C ILE A 242 -5.41 -11.17 0.69
N GLN A 243 -4.83 -10.02 1.01
CA GLN A 243 -4.72 -9.47 2.37
C GLN A 243 -6.10 -9.12 2.97
N LEU A 244 -7.01 -8.61 2.14
CA LEU A 244 -8.37 -8.24 2.52
C LEU A 244 -9.37 -9.39 2.34
N HIS A 245 -8.91 -10.58 1.96
CA HIS A 245 -9.77 -11.75 1.72
C HIS A 245 -10.90 -11.50 0.71
N LEU A 246 -10.68 -10.59 -0.25
CA LEU A 246 -11.63 -10.29 -1.30
C LEU A 246 -11.56 -11.34 -2.41
N PRO A 247 -12.70 -11.86 -2.89
CA PRO A 247 -12.70 -12.68 -4.08
C PRO A 247 -12.35 -11.82 -5.31
N TYR A 248 -11.63 -12.42 -6.27
CA TYR A 248 -11.19 -11.69 -7.44
C TYR A 248 -11.17 -12.55 -8.72
N VAL A 249 -11.24 -11.88 -9.85
CA VAL A 249 -10.98 -12.45 -11.17
C VAL A 249 -9.51 -12.20 -11.52
N SER A 250 -8.76 -13.28 -11.72
CA SER A 250 -7.38 -13.19 -12.22
C SER A 250 -7.36 -12.84 -13.69
N LEU A 251 -6.37 -12.06 -14.10
CA LEU A 251 -6.13 -11.69 -15.49
C LEU A 251 -4.92 -12.46 -16.03
N PRO A 252 -4.89 -12.82 -17.33
CA PRO A 252 -3.71 -13.44 -17.95
C PRO A 252 -2.49 -12.48 -17.91
N ALA A 253 -1.31 -13.05 -18.04
CA ALA A 253 -0.04 -12.31 -17.98
C ALA A 253 -0.04 -11.05 -18.87
N SER A 254 -0.55 -11.16 -20.09
CA SER A 254 -0.61 -10.05 -21.05
C SER A 254 -1.58 -8.90 -20.67
N LEU A 255 -2.40 -9.08 -19.61
CA LEU A 255 -3.39 -8.10 -19.15
C LEU A 255 -3.20 -7.67 -17.69
N ASN A 256 -2.44 -8.43 -16.89
CA ASN A 256 -2.36 -8.21 -15.43
C ASN A 256 -1.29 -7.21 -15.00
N PHE A 257 -0.46 -6.75 -15.90
CA PHE A 257 0.64 -5.79 -15.66
C PHE A 257 1.67 -6.23 -14.61
N GLY A 258 1.63 -7.47 -14.12
CA GLY A 258 2.55 -7.97 -13.09
C GLY A 258 3.79 -8.67 -13.65
N GLU A 259 3.87 -8.88 -14.97
CA GLU A 259 4.92 -9.69 -15.60
C GLU A 259 5.92 -8.81 -16.36
N PRO A 260 7.18 -8.64 -15.88
CA PRO A 260 8.19 -7.84 -16.57
C PRO A 260 8.47 -8.29 -18.01
N SER A 261 8.31 -9.57 -18.33
CA SER A 261 8.46 -10.12 -19.68
C SER A 261 7.43 -9.61 -20.67
N GLU A 262 6.28 -9.13 -20.20
CA GLU A 262 5.18 -8.58 -21.02
C GLU A 262 5.27 -7.06 -21.23
N ALA A 263 6.39 -6.43 -20.86
CA ALA A 263 6.55 -4.98 -20.94
C ALA A 263 6.23 -4.40 -22.33
N ALA A 264 6.59 -5.08 -23.41
CA ALA A 264 6.27 -4.66 -24.77
C ALA A 264 4.77 -4.72 -25.09
N THR A 265 4.07 -5.74 -24.56
CA THR A 265 2.61 -5.86 -24.66
C THR A 265 1.93 -4.71 -23.95
N TYR A 266 2.33 -4.42 -22.71
CA TYR A 266 1.77 -3.33 -21.91
C TYR A 266 2.01 -1.97 -22.58
N ALA A 267 3.22 -1.70 -23.07
CA ALA A 267 3.59 -0.46 -23.75
C ALA A 267 2.82 -0.20 -25.06
N SER A 268 2.11 -1.20 -25.60
CA SER A 268 1.22 -1.04 -26.76
C SER A 268 -0.10 -0.35 -26.40
N ALA A 269 -0.44 -0.23 -25.11
CA ALA A 269 -1.53 0.59 -24.62
C ALA A 269 -1.01 1.96 -24.20
N SER A 270 -1.87 2.97 -24.24
CA SER A 270 -1.50 4.32 -23.82
C SER A 270 -2.69 5.07 -23.27
N LEU A 271 -2.41 6.02 -22.39
CA LEU A 271 -3.40 6.87 -21.75
C LEU A 271 -2.95 8.33 -21.81
N ARG A 272 -3.87 9.22 -22.20
CA ARG A 272 -3.67 10.66 -22.03
C ARG A 272 -4.17 11.09 -20.67
N LEU A 273 -3.28 11.65 -19.87
CA LEU A 273 -3.57 12.20 -18.54
C LEU A 273 -4.22 13.58 -18.63
N SER A 274 -4.76 14.08 -17.52
CA SER A 274 -5.44 15.37 -17.46
C SER A 274 -4.52 16.58 -17.71
N ASP A 275 -3.20 16.43 -17.48
CA ASP A 275 -2.20 17.43 -17.83
C ASP A 275 -1.80 17.42 -19.32
N GLY A 276 -2.42 16.55 -20.13
CA GLY A 276 -2.16 16.39 -21.54
C GLY A 276 -1.00 15.46 -21.88
N SER A 277 -0.23 15.01 -20.93
CA SER A 277 0.84 14.02 -21.14
C SER A 277 0.27 12.68 -21.58
N VAL A 278 1.07 11.90 -22.32
CA VAL A 278 0.72 10.54 -22.72
C VAL A 278 1.66 9.57 -22.00
N VAL A 279 1.06 8.62 -21.31
CA VAL A 279 1.78 7.53 -20.65
C VAL A 279 1.51 6.21 -21.39
N HIS A 280 2.44 5.29 -21.27
CA HIS A 280 2.35 3.95 -21.86
C HIS A 280 2.40 2.91 -20.75
N GLY A 281 1.69 1.81 -20.95
CA GLY A 281 1.66 0.72 -20.00
C GLY A 281 3.05 0.18 -19.66
N SER A 282 3.25 -0.13 -18.40
CA SER A 282 4.50 -0.66 -17.89
C SER A 282 4.26 -1.67 -16.77
N PRO A 283 5.18 -2.61 -16.52
CA PRO A 283 5.02 -3.56 -15.43
C PRO A 283 4.87 -2.90 -14.06
N LEU A 284 3.93 -3.39 -13.27
CA LEU A 284 3.66 -2.97 -11.90
C LEU A 284 4.64 -3.68 -10.94
N VAL A 285 5.85 -3.18 -10.93
CA VAL A 285 6.94 -3.65 -10.08
C VAL A 285 7.10 -2.73 -8.89
N LEU A 286 7.57 -3.27 -7.78
CA LEU A 286 7.84 -2.50 -6.56
C LEU A 286 9.30 -2.08 -6.54
N ASP A 287 9.51 -0.79 -6.42
CA ASP A 287 10.80 -0.13 -6.35
C ASP A 287 10.91 0.64 -5.01
N ILE A 288 12.06 0.60 -4.35
CA ILE A 288 12.32 1.24 -3.05
C ILE A 288 13.60 2.05 -3.08
N THR A 289 13.60 3.19 -2.42
CA THR A 289 14.79 4.05 -2.26
C THR A 289 14.77 4.80 -0.93
N THR A 290 15.92 5.38 -0.55
CA THR A 290 15.97 6.39 0.50
C THR A 290 15.87 7.80 -0.08
N ILE A 291 15.22 8.70 0.64
CA ILE A 291 15.08 10.12 0.33
C ILE A 291 16.00 10.92 1.24
N GLY A 292 16.67 11.91 0.67
CA GLY A 292 17.64 12.76 1.37
C GLY A 292 19.10 12.37 1.13
N LYS A 293 19.99 13.36 1.23
CA LYS A 293 21.43 13.21 0.97
C LYS A 293 22.25 13.93 2.02
N PRO A 294 22.80 13.25 3.02
CA PRO A 294 22.65 11.81 3.30
C PRO A 294 21.26 11.49 3.86
N ALA A 295 20.78 10.25 3.60
CA ALA A 295 19.57 9.76 4.23
C ALA A 295 19.87 9.34 5.70
N PRO A 296 18.87 9.43 6.61
CA PRO A 296 19.03 8.93 7.98
C PRO A 296 19.37 7.44 8.03
N ALA A 297 20.11 7.02 9.04
CA ALA A 297 20.50 5.62 9.19
C ALA A 297 19.30 4.65 9.28
N ALA A 298 18.20 5.08 9.92
CA ALA A 298 16.97 4.31 10.03
C ALA A 298 16.32 4.04 8.66
N ALA A 299 16.42 4.98 7.71
CA ALA A 299 15.94 4.81 6.35
C ALA A 299 16.68 3.67 5.62
N GLY A 300 18.02 3.68 5.67
CA GLY A 300 18.84 2.60 5.11
C GLY A 300 18.59 1.26 5.78
N ALA A 301 18.37 1.26 7.11
CA ALA A 301 18.02 0.05 7.86
C ALA A 301 16.64 -0.50 7.46
N PHE A 302 15.65 0.36 7.20
CA PHE A 302 14.33 -0.07 6.72
C PHE A 302 14.42 -0.72 5.34
N VAL A 303 15.08 -0.07 4.38
CA VAL A 303 15.29 -0.65 3.05
C VAL A 303 16.00 -1.99 3.13
N ALA A 304 17.07 -2.09 3.95
CA ALA A 304 17.76 -3.36 4.17
C ALA A 304 16.84 -4.43 4.77
N TYR A 305 15.98 -4.06 5.74
CA TYR A 305 15.02 -4.99 6.32
C TYR A 305 14.03 -5.53 5.28
N VAL A 306 13.44 -4.66 4.44
CA VAL A 306 12.52 -5.08 3.36
C VAL A 306 13.19 -6.07 2.41
N LEU A 307 14.47 -5.85 2.08
CA LEU A 307 15.24 -6.71 1.17
C LEU A 307 15.81 -7.97 1.84
N SER A 308 15.84 -8.03 3.17
CA SER A 308 16.35 -9.17 3.93
C SER A 308 15.50 -10.44 3.72
N PRO A 309 16.02 -11.63 4.05
CA PRO A 309 15.22 -12.85 4.02
C PRO A 309 13.95 -12.79 4.85
N ALA A 310 13.93 -12.00 5.94
CA ALA A 310 12.74 -11.81 6.78
C ALA A 310 11.69 -10.95 6.04
N GLY A 311 12.06 -9.76 5.58
CA GLY A 311 11.16 -8.87 4.84
C GLY A 311 10.62 -9.51 3.56
N ARG A 312 11.46 -10.22 2.83
CA ARG A 312 11.04 -10.95 1.62
C ARG A 312 10.03 -12.07 1.91
N ARG A 313 10.14 -12.76 3.06
CA ARG A 313 9.10 -13.72 3.48
C ARG A 313 7.77 -13.04 3.77
N GLU A 314 7.80 -11.88 4.42
CA GLU A 314 6.57 -11.11 4.69
C GLU A 314 5.90 -10.65 3.38
N LEU A 315 6.68 -10.18 2.41
CA LEU A 315 6.18 -9.84 1.07
C LEU A 315 5.54 -11.07 0.39
N ALA A 316 6.21 -12.22 0.39
CA ALA A 316 5.67 -13.45 -0.21
C ALA A 316 4.35 -13.88 0.46
N ASN A 317 4.31 -13.84 1.79
CA ASN A 317 3.10 -14.14 2.57
C ASN A 317 1.97 -13.14 2.28
N GLY A 318 2.31 -11.88 2.03
CA GLY A 318 1.38 -10.81 1.63
C GLY A 318 0.89 -10.91 0.18
N GLY A 319 1.27 -11.95 -0.57
CA GLY A 319 0.76 -12.18 -1.94
C GLY A 319 1.55 -11.50 -3.05
N TYR A 320 2.71 -10.90 -2.76
CA TYR A 320 3.58 -10.30 -3.77
C TYR A 320 4.41 -11.37 -4.49
N THR A 321 4.71 -11.13 -5.77
CA THR A 321 5.67 -11.91 -6.55
C THR A 321 7.06 -11.35 -6.29
N LEU A 322 7.94 -12.16 -5.66
CA LEU A 322 9.32 -11.73 -5.40
C LEU A 322 10.14 -11.70 -6.69
N LEU A 323 10.85 -10.60 -6.90
CA LEU A 323 11.85 -10.48 -7.95
C LEU A 323 13.26 -10.55 -7.34
N ALA A 324 14.26 -10.92 -8.13
CA ALA A 324 15.66 -10.76 -7.73
C ALA A 324 15.93 -9.26 -7.51
N PRO A 325 16.43 -8.83 -6.33
CA PRO A 325 16.69 -7.43 -6.08
C PRO A 325 17.66 -6.86 -7.10
N THR A 326 17.25 -5.82 -7.81
CA THR A 326 18.05 -5.20 -8.87
C THR A 326 18.21 -3.70 -8.61
N VAL A 327 19.47 -3.26 -8.54
CA VAL A 327 19.81 -1.84 -8.32
C VAL A 327 19.81 -1.09 -9.65
N PHE A 328 19.18 0.08 -9.64
CA PHE A 328 19.20 1.07 -10.72
C PHE A 328 19.84 2.36 -10.22
N GLY A 329 20.42 3.13 -11.14
CA GLY A 329 21.11 4.38 -10.81
C GLY A 329 22.49 4.17 -10.18
N SER A 330 22.87 5.03 -9.24
CA SER A 330 24.21 5.10 -8.66
C SER A 330 24.43 4.04 -7.57
N ARG A 331 25.08 2.94 -7.87
CA ARG A 331 25.43 1.89 -6.90
C ARG A 331 26.27 2.38 -5.73
N ARG A 332 27.12 3.39 -5.93
CA ARG A 332 28.00 3.94 -4.89
C ARG A 332 27.23 4.71 -3.79
N ASP A 333 26.02 5.17 -4.12
CA ASP A 333 25.19 5.95 -3.19
C ASP A 333 24.22 5.06 -2.41
N VAL A 334 24.24 3.75 -2.67
CA VAL A 334 23.43 2.76 -1.92
C VAL A 334 23.98 2.63 -0.51
N PRO A 335 23.17 2.80 0.54
CA PRO A 335 23.60 2.67 1.92
C PRO A 335 24.22 1.29 2.22
N ALA A 336 25.28 1.26 3.05
CA ALA A 336 25.99 0.02 3.33
C ALA A 336 25.10 -1.15 3.83
N PRO A 337 24.09 -0.94 4.71
CA PRO A 337 23.18 -2.02 5.11
C PRO A 337 22.39 -2.59 3.91
N VAL A 338 21.97 -1.72 2.98
CA VAL A 338 21.25 -2.15 1.78
C VAL A 338 22.18 -2.92 0.84
N ALA A 339 23.40 -2.43 0.64
CA ALA A 339 24.40 -3.10 -0.20
C ALA A 339 24.73 -4.51 0.32
N ALA A 340 24.74 -4.73 1.62
CA ALA A 340 24.97 -6.03 2.24
C ALA A 340 23.87 -7.05 1.86
N GLU A 341 22.61 -6.65 1.84
CA GLU A 341 21.48 -7.52 1.42
C GLU A 341 21.52 -7.86 -0.08
N LEU A 342 22.12 -6.99 -0.90
CA LEU A 342 22.23 -7.18 -2.34
C LEU A 342 23.43 -8.07 -2.74
N GLY A 343 24.43 -8.20 -1.88
CA GLY A 343 25.62 -9.04 -2.12
C GLY A 343 25.48 -10.51 -1.71
N GLY A 344 24.39 -10.85 -1.00
CA GLY A 344 24.13 -12.20 -0.49
C GLY A 344 23.13 -13.01 -1.33
N SER A 345 22.76 -12.52 -2.52
CA SER A 345 21.79 -13.17 -3.42
C SER A 345 22.46 -13.73 -4.68
#